data_2a56cfaef43fb3407bf2a3a0b09a0a89
#
_entry.id   2a56cfaef43fb3407bf2a3a0b09a0a89
#
_cell.length_a   1.000
_cell.length_b   1.000
_cell.length_c   1.000
_cell.angle_alpha   90.00
_cell.angle_beta   90.00
_cell.angle_gamma   90.00
#
_symmetry.space_group_name_H-M   'P 1'
#
loop_
_entity.id
_entity.type
_entity.pdbx_description
1 polymer ?
#
loop_
_entity_poly.entity_id
_entity_poly.type
_entity_poly.pdbx_seq_one_letter_code
_entity_poly.pdbx_strand_id
1 'polypeptide(L)'
;MKKNILMLFLLMASYSFSQTVNDYKGVIIPVKYDFQKSENQYRLQTITKMNLQKAGFQAYYSNESAQTEITDRCSVLYVNVVKDNAFLVTKLFIVFKDCYGNEIFKSVIGKSREKEFEAAYFEALNGAFANVYTLNYAYNGNTNFSSKSGFSTQSAPVVSTPVVPAVAAVSVPVVAASTPKVESKTI
;
A
#
# COMPACT_ATOMS: atom_id res chain seq x y z
N MET A 1 -9.96 37.88 34.08
CA MET A 1 -9.00 36.79 34.36
C MET A 1 -9.56 35.43 33.97
N LYS A 2 -10.78 35.03 34.33
CA LYS A 2 -11.38 33.70 33.98
C LYS A 2 -11.45 33.43 32.47
N LYS A 3 -11.75 34.44 31.63
CA LYS A 3 -11.81 34.30 30.15
C LYS A 3 -10.45 33.98 29.52
N ASN A 4 -9.37 34.53 30.03
CA ASN A 4 -8.02 34.31 29.49
C ASN A 4 -7.47 32.92 29.88
N ILE A 5 -7.88 32.40 31.03
CA ILE A 5 -7.54 31.03 31.46
C ILE A 5 -8.22 29.99 30.60
N LEU A 6 -9.49 30.21 30.22
CA LEU A 6 -10.24 29.33 29.32
C LEU A 6 -9.62 29.29 27.92
N MET A 7 -9.14 30.42 27.42
CA MET A 7 -8.47 30.54 26.13
C MET A 7 -7.10 29.83 26.11
N LEU A 8 -6.37 29.92 27.24
CA LEU A 8 -5.10 29.18 27.41
C LEU A 8 -5.29 27.67 27.46
N PHE A 9 -6.37 27.19 28.09
CA PHE A 9 -6.74 25.77 28.13
C PHE A 9 -7.14 25.23 26.76
N LEU A 10 -7.83 26.03 25.95
CA LEU A 10 -8.22 25.67 24.59
C LEU A 10 -7.00 25.52 23.66
N LEU A 11 -5.96 26.34 23.86
CA LEU A 11 -4.71 26.27 23.10
C LEU A 11 -3.86 25.04 23.46
N MET A 12 -3.94 24.52 24.68
CA MET A 12 -3.22 23.32 25.11
C MET A 12 -3.84 22.01 24.63
N ALA A 13 -5.10 22.00 24.21
CA ALA A 13 -5.80 20.78 23.75
C ALA A 13 -5.41 20.34 22.32
N SER A 14 -4.58 21.10 21.61
CA SER A 14 -4.24 20.87 20.20
C SER A 14 -2.96 20.05 19.95
N TYR A 15 -2.41 19.38 20.95
CA TYR A 15 -1.29 18.47 20.73
C TYR A 15 -1.77 17.18 20.06
N SER A 16 -1.98 17.24 18.76
CA SER A 16 -2.17 16.05 17.94
C SER A 16 -0.87 15.26 17.92
N PHE A 17 -0.85 14.06 18.51
CA PHE A 17 0.22 13.10 18.28
C PHE A 17 0.17 12.67 16.82
N SER A 18 1.02 13.30 15.98
CA SER A 18 1.23 12.87 14.61
C SER A 18 2.07 11.59 14.64
N GLN A 19 1.58 10.54 13.97
CA GLN A 19 2.38 9.34 13.74
C GLN A 19 3.57 9.68 12.85
N THR A 20 4.72 9.08 13.14
CA THR A 20 5.96 9.26 12.38
C THR A 20 6.32 7.96 11.67
N VAL A 21 7.19 8.03 10.68
CA VAL A 21 7.67 6.83 9.98
C VAL A 21 8.37 5.83 10.91
N ASN A 22 8.93 6.32 12.03
CA ASN A 22 9.65 5.51 13.02
C ASN A 22 8.72 4.65 13.88
N ASP A 23 7.42 4.91 13.87
CA ASP A 23 6.43 4.10 14.58
C ASP A 23 6.19 2.75 13.90
N TYR A 24 6.58 2.57 12.65
CA TYR A 24 6.28 1.41 11.82
C TYR A 24 7.49 0.50 11.65
N LYS A 25 7.27 -0.83 11.71
CA LYS A 25 8.33 -1.86 11.62
C LYS A 25 8.98 -1.97 10.25
N GLY A 26 8.27 -1.61 9.18
CA GLY A 26 8.75 -1.78 7.82
C GLY A 26 7.81 -1.20 6.78
N VAL A 27 8.07 -1.50 5.51
CA VAL A 27 7.33 -0.94 4.36
C VAL A 27 6.93 -2.05 3.40
N ILE A 28 5.68 -2.04 2.97
CA ILE A 28 5.15 -2.91 1.91
C ILE A 28 5.20 -2.17 0.58
N ILE A 29 5.78 -2.82 -0.43
CA ILE A 29 5.91 -2.33 -1.80
C ILE A 29 4.86 -3.05 -2.66
N PRO A 30 3.97 -2.35 -3.38
CA PRO A 30 3.03 -2.98 -4.29
C PRO A 30 3.76 -3.61 -5.49
N VAL A 31 3.20 -4.64 -6.06
CA VAL A 31 3.77 -5.29 -7.27
C VAL A 31 3.78 -4.36 -8.49
N LYS A 32 2.90 -3.35 -8.49
CA LYS A 32 2.76 -2.37 -9.57
C LYS A 32 2.27 -1.03 -9.02
N TYR A 33 2.82 0.08 -9.49
CA TYR A 33 2.30 1.43 -9.24
C TYR A 33 1.22 1.79 -10.27
N ASP A 34 0.32 2.70 -9.93
CA ASP A 34 -0.86 3.03 -10.75
C ASP A 34 -0.52 3.48 -12.19
N PHE A 35 0.60 4.15 -12.40
CA PHE A 35 1.02 4.62 -13.72
C PHE A 35 1.73 3.57 -14.57
N GLN A 36 2.07 2.40 -14.01
CA GLN A 36 2.76 1.32 -14.73
C GLN A 36 1.77 0.44 -15.50
N LYS A 37 2.19 -0.07 -16.65
CA LYS A 37 1.41 -1.02 -17.46
C LYS A 37 1.61 -2.47 -17.04
N SER A 38 2.79 -2.81 -16.54
CA SER A 38 3.17 -4.15 -16.09
C SER A 38 3.84 -4.10 -14.72
N GLU A 39 3.90 -5.25 -14.05
CA GLU A 39 4.62 -5.41 -12.79
C GLU A 39 6.11 -5.08 -12.99
N ASN A 40 6.69 -4.45 -11.99
CA ASN A 40 8.09 -4.03 -11.95
C ASN A 40 8.60 -3.34 -13.24
N GLN A 41 7.72 -2.66 -13.98
CA GLN A 41 8.08 -1.92 -15.19
C GLN A 41 9.18 -0.91 -14.87
N TYR A 42 10.21 -0.86 -15.71
CA TYR A 42 11.43 -0.05 -15.50
C TYR A 42 12.15 -0.38 -14.19
N ARG A 43 11.96 -1.59 -13.65
CA ARG A 43 12.55 -2.08 -12.40
C ARG A 43 12.25 -1.19 -11.18
N LEU A 44 11.17 -0.42 -11.21
CA LEU A 44 10.87 0.58 -10.17
C LEU A 44 10.65 -0.04 -8.80
N GLN A 45 9.98 -1.21 -8.70
CA GLN A 45 9.79 -1.88 -7.42
C GLN A 45 11.12 -2.39 -6.85
N THR A 46 11.99 -2.92 -7.72
CA THR A 46 13.33 -3.37 -7.32
C THR A 46 14.16 -2.20 -6.79
N ILE A 47 14.16 -1.06 -7.51
CA ILE A 47 14.87 0.14 -7.12
C ILE A 47 14.30 0.72 -5.82
N THR A 48 12.97 0.72 -5.67
CA THR A 48 12.30 1.14 -4.43
C THR A 48 12.75 0.29 -3.25
N LYS A 49 12.76 -1.06 -3.39
CA LYS A 49 13.21 -1.97 -2.32
C LYS A 49 14.65 -1.69 -1.91
N MET A 50 15.56 -1.58 -2.88
CA MET A 50 16.96 -1.28 -2.62
C MET A 50 17.15 0.06 -1.88
N ASN A 51 16.45 1.10 -2.31
CA ASN A 51 16.55 2.42 -1.70
C ASN A 51 15.94 2.45 -0.29
N LEU A 52 14.82 1.75 -0.06
CA LEU A 52 14.23 1.62 1.28
C LEU A 52 15.16 0.89 2.24
N GLN A 53 15.77 -0.23 1.79
CA GLN A 53 16.75 -0.97 2.58
C GLN A 53 17.98 -0.12 2.89
N LYS A 54 18.47 0.66 1.92
CA LYS A 54 19.56 1.63 2.13
C LYS A 54 19.20 2.71 3.13
N ALA A 55 17.92 3.12 3.20
CA ALA A 55 17.41 4.07 4.18
C ALA A 55 17.14 3.44 5.56
N GLY A 56 17.41 2.14 5.74
CA GLY A 56 17.26 1.41 7.01
C GLY A 56 15.91 0.71 7.19
N PHE A 57 14.98 0.83 6.24
CA PHE A 57 13.67 0.16 6.34
C PHE A 57 13.76 -1.32 6.05
N GLN A 58 12.98 -2.13 6.76
CA GLN A 58 12.64 -3.48 6.33
C GLN A 58 11.57 -3.36 5.23
N ALA A 59 11.89 -3.83 4.02
CA ALA A 59 11.05 -3.66 2.84
C ALA A 59 10.64 -5.00 2.23
N TYR A 60 9.34 -5.20 2.04
CA TYR A 60 8.74 -6.43 1.55
C TYR A 60 7.86 -6.12 0.32
N TYR A 61 7.80 -7.04 -0.65
CA TYR A 61 6.80 -6.94 -1.71
C TYR A 61 5.44 -7.44 -1.20
N SER A 62 4.37 -6.87 -1.73
CA SER A 62 3.00 -7.24 -1.33
C SER A 62 2.62 -8.70 -1.65
N ASN A 63 3.36 -9.40 -2.50
CA ASN A 63 3.20 -10.80 -2.86
C ASN A 63 4.25 -11.75 -2.21
N GLU A 64 5.14 -11.23 -1.36
CA GLU A 64 6.10 -12.07 -0.64
C GLU A 64 5.45 -12.79 0.54
N SER A 65 5.76 -14.07 0.71
CA SER A 65 5.30 -14.89 1.86
C SER A 65 5.88 -14.41 3.20
N ALA A 66 6.92 -13.59 3.18
CA ALA A 66 7.52 -12.96 4.37
C ALA A 66 6.55 -12.02 5.12
N GLN A 67 5.39 -11.72 4.56
CA GLN A 67 4.28 -11.05 5.25
C GLN A 67 3.70 -11.89 6.41
N THR A 68 3.98 -13.19 6.48
CA THR A 68 3.56 -14.04 7.60
C THR A 68 4.17 -13.64 8.94
N GLU A 69 5.29 -12.92 8.94
CA GLU A 69 5.88 -12.34 10.14
C GLU A 69 5.23 -11.02 10.58
N ILE A 70 4.42 -10.41 9.69
CA ILE A 70 3.69 -9.18 9.97
C ILE A 70 2.32 -9.55 10.55
N THR A 71 2.28 -9.78 11.84
CA THR A 71 1.04 -10.14 12.56
C THR A 71 -0.02 -9.03 12.52
N ASP A 72 0.40 -7.77 12.40
CA ASP A 72 -0.48 -6.60 12.36
C ASP A 72 -0.20 -5.75 11.10
N ARG A 73 -1.19 -5.68 10.22
CA ARG A 73 -1.16 -4.87 9.00
C ARG A 73 -0.91 -3.38 9.26
N CYS A 74 -1.27 -2.89 10.44
CA CYS A 74 -1.12 -1.49 10.80
C CYS A 74 0.26 -1.19 11.40
N SER A 75 1.08 -2.22 11.64
CA SER A 75 2.47 -2.06 12.08
C SER A 75 3.45 -1.75 10.95
N VAL A 76 2.98 -1.68 9.71
CA VAL A 76 3.80 -1.39 8.53
C VAL A 76 3.23 -0.25 7.69
N LEU A 77 4.09 0.44 6.97
CA LEU A 77 3.73 1.44 5.97
C LEU A 77 3.50 0.78 4.60
N TYR A 78 2.72 1.45 3.79
CA TYR A 78 2.49 1.12 2.39
C TYR A 78 3.10 2.22 1.52
N VAL A 79 4.14 1.88 0.77
CA VAL A 79 4.77 2.83 -0.14
C VAL A 79 4.01 2.91 -1.46
N ASN A 80 3.81 4.12 -1.93
CA ASN A 80 3.38 4.38 -3.30
C ASN A 80 4.35 5.36 -3.97
N VAL A 81 4.69 5.10 -5.23
CA VAL A 81 5.41 6.04 -6.10
C VAL A 81 4.38 6.64 -7.04
N VAL A 82 4.29 7.95 -7.01
CA VAL A 82 3.31 8.70 -7.80
C VAL A 82 4.02 9.46 -8.89
N LYS A 83 3.48 9.36 -10.12
CA LYS A 83 3.95 10.14 -11.25
C LYS A 83 3.19 11.46 -11.31
N ASP A 84 3.91 12.57 -11.30
CA ASP A 84 3.35 13.89 -11.56
C ASP A 84 3.40 14.19 -13.05
N ASN A 85 2.30 14.67 -13.60
CA ASN A 85 2.21 14.97 -15.03
C ASN A 85 3.00 16.25 -15.37
N ALA A 86 3.98 16.09 -16.25
CA ALA A 86 4.77 17.21 -16.77
C ALA A 86 5.16 16.95 -18.22
N PHE A 87 5.25 18.03 -18.98
CA PHE A 87 5.69 17.97 -20.38
C PHE A 87 7.22 17.85 -20.44
N LEU A 88 7.73 16.86 -21.15
CA LEU A 88 9.18 16.61 -21.38
C LEU A 88 10.02 16.38 -20.10
N VAL A 89 9.41 16.14 -18.96
CA VAL A 89 10.11 15.88 -17.70
C VAL A 89 9.43 14.74 -16.97
N THR A 90 10.17 13.71 -16.61
CA THR A 90 9.68 12.67 -15.70
C THR A 90 9.77 13.19 -14.28
N LYS A 91 8.64 13.20 -13.58
CA LYS A 91 8.54 13.62 -12.18
C LYS A 91 7.93 12.51 -11.35
N LEU A 92 8.59 12.13 -10.28
CA LEU A 92 8.11 11.14 -9.32
C LEU A 92 8.22 11.68 -7.90
N PHE A 93 7.30 11.26 -7.04
CA PHE A 93 7.41 11.43 -5.60
C PHE A 93 6.94 10.17 -4.87
N ILE A 94 7.39 10.02 -3.64
CA ILE A 94 7.14 8.86 -2.79
C ILE A 94 6.15 9.26 -1.72
N VAL A 95 5.18 8.42 -1.46
CA VAL A 95 4.20 8.57 -0.39
C VAL A 95 4.23 7.33 0.47
N PHE A 96 4.36 7.50 1.79
CA PHE A 96 4.11 6.44 2.76
C PHE A 96 2.72 6.62 3.36
N LYS A 97 1.95 5.57 3.37
CA LYS A 97 0.60 5.53 3.94
C LYS A 97 0.51 4.50 5.04
N ASP A 98 -0.36 4.75 6.01
CA ASP A 98 -0.74 3.76 7.01
C ASP A 98 -1.74 2.73 6.45
N CYS A 99 -2.18 1.79 7.30
CA CYS A 99 -3.18 0.77 6.95
C CYS A 99 -4.59 1.33 6.67
N TYR A 100 -4.84 2.58 7.03
CA TYR A 100 -6.10 3.29 6.78
C TYR A 100 -6.04 4.17 5.53
N GLY A 101 -4.84 4.27 4.90
CA GLY A 101 -4.60 5.11 3.73
C GLY A 101 -4.23 6.55 4.04
N ASN A 102 -4.03 6.90 5.31
CA ASN A 102 -3.55 8.23 5.68
C ASN A 102 -2.11 8.42 5.24
N GLU A 103 -1.78 9.61 4.73
CA GLU A 103 -0.43 9.99 4.36
C GLU A 103 0.39 10.26 5.64
N ILE A 104 1.43 9.46 5.86
CA ILE A 104 2.37 9.61 6.97
C ILE A 104 3.58 10.43 6.53
N PHE A 105 4.00 10.26 5.27
CA PHE A 105 5.13 10.98 4.70
C PHE A 105 4.95 11.15 3.20
N LYS A 106 5.41 12.28 2.69
CA LYS A 106 5.51 12.59 1.26
C LYS A 106 6.87 13.19 0.95
N SER A 107 7.56 12.62 -0.04
CA SER A 107 8.87 13.12 -0.45
C SER A 107 8.77 14.39 -1.29
N VAL A 108 9.90 15.07 -1.45
CA VAL A 108 10.07 16.04 -2.54
C VAL A 108 9.94 15.35 -3.90
N ILE A 109 9.66 16.14 -4.93
CA ILE A 109 9.55 15.64 -6.31
C ILE A 109 10.95 15.45 -6.89
N GLY A 110 11.29 14.20 -7.20
CA GLY A 110 12.44 13.87 -8.04
C GLY A 110 12.12 14.10 -9.51
N LYS A 111 13.08 14.60 -10.29
CA LYS A 111 12.90 15.02 -11.68
C LYS A 111 14.00 14.44 -12.54
N SER A 112 13.65 14.09 -13.79
CA SER A 112 14.61 13.74 -14.83
C SER A 112 14.19 14.30 -16.19
N ARG A 113 15.18 14.64 -17.00
CA ARG A 113 15.02 15.06 -18.39
C ARG A 113 15.60 14.06 -19.39
N GLU A 114 15.96 12.89 -18.91
CA GLU A 114 16.44 11.81 -19.76
C GLU A 114 15.37 11.41 -20.79
N LYS A 115 15.83 11.06 -22.00
CA LYS A 115 14.93 10.67 -23.09
C LYS A 115 14.57 9.19 -23.03
N GLU A 116 15.46 8.39 -22.50
CA GLU A 116 15.25 6.97 -22.31
C GLU A 116 14.43 6.74 -21.03
N PHE A 117 13.31 6.01 -21.15
CA PHE A 117 12.34 5.89 -20.08
C PHE A 117 12.93 5.23 -18.82
N GLU A 118 13.71 4.17 -18.96
CA GLU A 118 14.27 3.47 -17.79
C GLU A 118 15.21 4.40 -17.02
N ALA A 119 16.12 5.10 -17.71
CA ALA A 119 17.02 6.09 -17.13
C ALA A 119 16.26 7.25 -16.48
N ALA A 120 15.23 7.76 -17.16
CA ALA A 120 14.41 8.87 -16.66
C ALA A 120 13.69 8.51 -15.36
N TYR A 121 13.09 7.34 -15.30
CA TYR A 121 12.41 6.87 -14.10
C TYR A 121 13.38 6.55 -12.97
N PHE A 122 14.53 5.96 -13.28
CA PHE A 122 15.59 5.68 -12.32
C PHE A 122 16.11 6.96 -11.65
N GLU A 123 16.45 7.97 -12.45
CA GLU A 123 16.95 9.25 -11.94
C GLU A 123 15.90 9.99 -11.11
N ALA A 124 14.67 10.09 -11.62
CA ALA A 124 13.58 10.76 -10.91
C ALA A 124 13.26 10.07 -9.58
N LEU A 125 13.24 8.74 -9.54
CA LEU A 125 12.97 7.98 -8.32
C LEU A 125 14.09 8.18 -7.29
N ASN A 126 15.36 8.09 -7.69
CA ASN A 126 16.49 8.33 -6.80
C ASN A 126 16.50 9.77 -6.26
N GLY A 127 16.11 10.75 -7.09
CA GLY A 127 15.93 12.14 -6.66
C GLY A 127 14.86 12.29 -5.56
N ALA A 128 13.75 11.56 -5.66
CA ALA A 128 12.74 11.53 -4.62
C ALA A 128 13.22 10.84 -3.34
N PHE A 129 14.04 9.77 -3.48
CA PHE A 129 14.60 9.05 -2.33
C PHE A 129 15.62 9.87 -1.53
N ALA A 130 16.24 10.89 -2.11
CA ALA A 130 17.15 11.79 -1.37
C ALA A 130 16.47 12.34 -0.10
N ASN A 131 15.18 12.68 -0.16
CA ASN A 131 14.43 13.14 1.00
C ASN A 131 14.06 12.00 1.98
N VAL A 132 13.88 10.76 1.48
CA VAL A 132 13.63 9.61 2.36
C VAL A 132 14.86 9.29 3.22
N TYR A 133 16.06 9.44 2.67
CA TYR A 133 17.29 9.24 3.45
C TYR A 133 17.45 10.23 4.60
N THR A 134 16.91 11.45 4.49
CA THR A 134 16.97 12.45 5.58
C THR A 134 16.06 12.12 6.76
N LEU A 135 15.17 11.13 6.62
CA LEU A 135 14.30 10.71 7.73
C LEU A 135 15.08 10.00 8.85
N ASN A 136 16.30 9.49 8.55
CA ASN A 136 17.11 8.74 9.51
C ASN A 136 16.27 7.68 10.22
N TYR A 137 15.57 6.87 9.43
CA TYR A 137 14.62 5.91 9.96
C TYR A 137 15.26 4.96 10.98
N ALA A 138 14.61 4.86 12.15
CA ALA A 138 14.90 3.88 13.18
C ALA A 138 13.59 3.48 13.86
N TYR A 139 13.23 2.20 13.81
CA TYR A 139 12.02 1.71 14.45
C TYR A 139 12.07 1.96 15.97
N ASN A 140 11.04 2.62 16.50
CA ASN A 140 10.99 3.04 17.92
C ASN A 140 10.34 2.00 18.85
N GLY A 141 9.97 0.81 18.33
CA GLY A 141 9.34 -0.25 19.12
C GLY A 141 7.84 -0.04 19.38
N ASN A 142 7.17 0.87 18.69
CA ASN A 142 5.74 1.11 18.89
C ASN A 142 4.92 -0.13 18.50
N THR A 143 4.10 -0.61 19.43
CA THR A 143 3.19 -1.76 19.26
C THR A 143 1.72 -1.38 19.35
N ASN A 144 1.40 -0.09 19.53
CA ASN A 144 0.05 0.40 19.86
C ASN A 144 -0.79 0.77 18.63
N PHE A 145 -0.71 0.01 17.54
CA PHE A 145 -1.49 0.28 16.32
C PHE A 145 -2.97 -0.10 16.44
N SER A 146 -3.30 -1.09 17.28
CA SER A 146 -4.67 -1.63 17.42
C SER A 146 -5.67 -0.71 18.13
N SER A 147 -5.25 0.39 18.74
CA SER A 147 -6.11 1.16 19.66
C SER A 147 -6.89 2.29 19.00
N LYS A 148 -6.74 2.55 17.70
CA LYS A 148 -7.47 3.63 16.98
C LYS A 148 -8.58 3.13 16.06
N SER A 149 -9.04 1.88 16.22
CA SER A 149 -10.24 1.39 15.53
C SER A 149 -11.50 1.92 16.23
N GLY A 150 -11.70 3.22 16.13
CA GLY A 150 -12.96 3.89 16.47
C GLY A 150 -14.00 3.66 15.37
N PHE A 151 -14.18 2.43 14.90
CA PHE A 151 -15.35 2.08 14.10
C PHE A 151 -16.45 1.71 15.08
N SER A 152 -17.33 2.68 15.34
CA SER A 152 -18.64 2.45 15.97
C SER A 152 -19.40 1.51 15.05
N THR A 153 -19.39 0.21 15.36
CA THR A 153 -20.27 -0.77 14.72
C THR A 153 -21.69 -0.47 15.18
N GLN A 154 -22.39 0.35 14.43
CA GLN A 154 -23.82 0.50 14.56
C GLN A 154 -24.44 -0.79 14.02
N SER A 155 -24.75 -1.70 14.94
CA SER A 155 -25.49 -2.93 14.66
C SER A 155 -26.85 -2.56 14.07
N ALA A 156 -27.03 -2.79 12.77
CA ALA A 156 -28.35 -2.77 12.17
C ALA A 156 -29.14 -3.99 12.69
N PRO A 157 -30.45 -3.85 13.04
CA PRO A 157 -31.23 -4.94 13.54
C PRO A 157 -31.46 -6.00 12.46
N VAL A 158 -31.11 -7.24 12.80
CA VAL A 158 -31.37 -8.43 11.99
C VAL A 158 -32.89 -8.65 11.95
N VAL A 159 -33.52 -8.38 10.82
CA VAL A 159 -34.88 -8.84 10.55
C VAL A 159 -34.80 -10.31 10.13
N SER A 160 -35.20 -11.17 11.04
CA SER A 160 -35.40 -12.60 10.80
C SER A 160 -36.69 -12.80 10.00
N THR A 161 -36.57 -13.25 8.74
CA THR A 161 -37.70 -13.82 7.98
C THR A 161 -37.67 -15.34 8.06
N PRO A 162 -38.84 -16.00 8.22
CA PRO A 162 -38.91 -17.41 8.51
C PRO A 162 -38.72 -18.27 7.26
N VAL A 163 -38.05 -19.40 7.48
CA VAL A 163 -37.82 -20.52 6.54
C VAL A 163 -39.13 -21.24 6.28
N VAL A 164 -39.45 -21.47 5.01
CA VAL A 164 -40.46 -22.47 4.58
C VAL A 164 -39.75 -23.53 3.77
N PRO A 165 -39.93 -24.81 4.07
CA PRO A 165 -39.33 -25.91 3.29
C PRO A 165 -40.27 -26.37 2.18
N ALA A 166 -39.76 -26.57 0.97
CA ALA A 166 -40.44 -27.35 -0.04
C ALA A 166 -39.49 -28.29 -0.74
N VAL A 167 -39.87 -29.56 -0.64
CA VAL A 167 -39.30 -30.75 -1.20
C VAL A 167 -39.64 -30.81 -2.69
N ALA A 168 -38.77 -31.31 -3.55
CA ALA A 168 -39.06 -32.41 -4.47
C ALA A 168 -37.92 -32.61 -5.49
N ALA A 169 -37.53 -33.82 -5.55
CA ALA A 169 -36.60 -34.45 -6.51
C ALA A 169 -37.20 -34.52 -7.92
N VAL A 170 -36.34 -34.56 -8.96
CA VAL A 170 -36.45 -35.45 -10.14
C VAL A 170 -35.12 -35.47 -10.93
N SER A 171 -34.51 -36.63 -10.91
CA SER A 171 -33.84 -37.44 -11.94
C SER A 171 -33.07 -36.84 -13.12
N VAL A 172 -31.90 -37.43 -13.27
CA VAL A 172 -30.91 -37.50 -14.36
C VAL A 172 -31.53 -38.00 -15.69
N PRO A 173 -30.94 -37.69 -16.88
CA PRO A 173 -30.10 -38.71 -17.47
C PRO A 173 -28.75 -38.25 -18.05
N VAL A 174 -27.83 -39.15 -17.90
CA VAL A 174 -26.54 -39.31 -18.57
C VAL A 174 -26.73 -39.45 -20.09
N VAL A 175 -25.94 -38.74 -20.90
CA VAL A 175 -25.59 -39.17 -22.27
C VAL A 175 -24.10 -38.92 -22.49
N ALA A 176 -23.53 -39.97 -23.06
CA ALA A 176 -22.15 -40.33 -23.26
C ALA A 176 -21.40 -39.50 -24.33
N ALA A 177 -20.11 -39.41 -24.09
CA ALA A 177 -18.95 -39.49 -25.00
C ALA A 177 -19.07 -39.16 -26.48
N SER A 178 -18.15 -38.30 -26.94
CA SER A 178 -17.40 -38.53 -28.17
C SER A 178 -16.13 -37.70 -28.23
N THR A 179 -14.98 -38.35 -28.19
CA THR A 179 -13.68 -37.89 -28.69
C THR A 179 -13.67 -37.89 -30.22
N PRO A 180 -12.91 -37.02 -30.86
CA PRO A 180 -12.11 -37.43 -32.01
C PRO A 180 -10.65 -36.97 -31.91
N LYS A 181 -9.76 -37.93 -31.91
CA LYS A 181 -8.78 -38.32 -32.94
C LYS A 181 -7.81 -37.24 -33.41
N VAL A 182 -6.58 -37.46 -32.96
CA VAL A 182 -5.32 -36.92 -33.47
C VAL A 182 -5.17 -37.21 -34.96
N GLU A 183 -4.78 -36.23 -35.76
CA GLU A 183 -4.15 -36.46 -37.05
C GLU A 183 -2.87 -35.62 -37.16
N SER A 184 -1.77 -36.37 -37.16
CA SER A 184 -0.41 -35.98 -37.50
C SER A 184 -0.31 -35.77 -38.99
N LYS A 185 0.29 -34.67 -39.45
CA LYS A 185 0.83 -34.58 -40.82
C LYS A 185 2.20 -33.92 -40.81
N THR A 186 3.18 -34.80 -41.01
CA THR A 186 4.55 -34.52 -41.45
C THR A 186 4.55 -34.04 -42.88
N ILE A 187 5.22 -32.96 -43.21
CA ILE A 187 6.19 -32.80 -44.29
C ILE A 187 7.03 -31.53 -43.93
#